data_f0f01fa9c9fc47f0cdea30a8c06c3e34
#
_entry.id   f0f01fa9c9fc47f0cdea30a8c06c3e34
#
_cell.length_a   1.000
_cell.length_b   1.000
_cell.length_c   1.000
_cell.angle_alpha   90.00
_cell.angle_beta   90.00
_cell.angle_gamma   90.00
#
_symmetry.space_group_name_H-M   'P 1'
#
loop_
_entity.id
_entity.type
_entity.pdbx_description
1 polymer ?
#
loop_
_entity_poly.entity_id
_entity_poly.type
_entity_poly.pdbx_seq_one_letter_code
_entity_poly.pdbx_strand_id
1 'polypeptide(L)'
;MYEDVLALLHKTNVSYEKFEHEPVLDYETDRIVRERLGLQGAPSKSLFLKSAFGNFYVFFTLEGTRLNRGEMKEITGERLSLCSPDELRMETGCTPGCVAPFGYSQEVTIIVDSSVYTYDKIVITPGVPEFTIELSTEELKKILLTCTNTVLEYKQKES
;
A
#
# COMPACT_ATOMS: atom_id res chain seq x y z
N MET A 1 -1.19 -4.50 12.28
CA MET A 1 -1.29 -3.59 11.09
C MET A 1 -2.70 -3.08 10.83
N TYR A 2 -3.70 -3.94 10.84
CA TYR A 2 -5.09 -3.51 10.60
C TYR A 2 -5.51 -2.36 11.50
N GLU A 3 -5.26 -2.49 12.80
CA GLU A 3 -5.60 -1.44 13.76
C GLU A 3 -4.79 -0.16 13.55
N ASP A 4 -3.53 -0.29 13.14
CA ASP A 4 -2.67 0.85 12.84
C ASP A 4 -3.19 1.66 11.65
N VAL A 5 -3.66 0.95 10.62
CA VAL A 5 -4.27 1.58 9.44
C VAL A 5 -5.52 2.35 9.85
N LEU A 6 -6.42 1.72 10.59
CA LEU A 6 -7.66 2.38 11.05
C LEU A 6 -7.37 3.57 11.96
N ALA A 7 -6.37 3.43 12.84
CA ALA A 7 -5.98 4.52 13.73
C ALA A 7 -5.48 5.74 12.94
N LEU A 8 -4.69 5.51 11.89
CA LEU A 8 -4.20 6.58 11.03
C LEU A 8 -5.34 7.25 10.25
N LEU A 9 -6.28 6.46 9.72
CA LEU A 9 -7.47 6.99 9.05
C LEU A 9 -8.29 7.88 9.99
N HIS A 10 -8.46 7.44 11.22
CA HIS A 10 -9.19 8.20 12.24
C HIS A 10 -8.45 9.49 12.61
N LYS A 11 -7.14 9.39 12.85
CA LYS A 11 -6.30 10.54 13.23
C LYS A 11 -6.29 11.62 12.16
N THR A 12 -6.27 11.24 10.89
CA THR A 12 -6.26 12.17 9.77
C THR A 12 -7.64 12.69 9.40
N ASN A 13 -8.68 12.17 10.03
CA ASN A 13 -10.07 12.58 9.84
C ASN A 13 -10.51 12.51 8.36
N VAL A 14 -10.13 11.43 7.69
CA VAL A 14 -10.47 11.21 6.28
C VAL A 14 -11.75 10.38 6.15
N SER A 15 -12.46 10.59 5.05
CA SER A 15 -13.63 9.78 4.70
C SER A 15 -13.18 8.54 3.93
N TYR A 16 -13.74 7.40 4.26
CA TYR A 16 -13.46 6.15 3.58
C TYR A 16 -14.60 5.17 3.77
N GLU A 17 -14.66 4.14 2.93
CA GLU A 17 -15.59 3.03 3.10
C GLU A 17 -14.80 1.76 3.38
N LYS A 18 -15.23 1.01 4.38
CA LYS A 18 -14.61 -0.26 4.76
C LYS A 18 -15.62 -1.38 4.54
N PHE A 19 -15.19 -2.44 3.88
CA PHE A 19 -16.03 -3.60 3.56
C PHE A 19 -15.43 -4.85 4.18
N GLU A 20 -16.27 -5.60 4.88
CA GLU A 20 -15.93 -6.93 5.41
C GLU A 20 -16.40 -7.99 4.40
N HIS A 21 -15.60 -9.02 4.20
CA HIS A 21 -15.89 -10.07 3.22
C HIS A 21 -15.10 -11.34 3.57
N GLU A 22 -15.31 -12.40 2.77
CA GLU A 22 -14.51 -13.60 2.88
C GLU A 22 -13.03 -13.30 2.63
N PRO A 23 -12.09 -14.09 3.21
CA PRO A 23 -10.66 -13.82 3.03
C PRO A 23 -10.26 -13.78 1.56
N VAL A 24 -9.57 -12.72 1.15
CA VAL A 24 -9.02 -12.53 -0.19
C VAL A 24 -7.52 -12.82 -0.13
N LEU A 25 -7.12 -13.99 -0.63
CA LEU A 25 -5.74 -14.45 -0.61
C LEU A 25 -5.16 -14.63 -2.01
N ASP A 26 -5.95 -14.39 -3.04
CA ASP A 26 -5.51 -14.49 -4.44
C ASP A 26 -6.19 -13.41 -5.29
N TYR A 27 -5.63 -13.21 -6.47
CA TYR A 27 -6.08 -12.19 -7.42
C TYR A 27 -7.52 -12.39 -7.87
N GLU A 28 -7.91 -13.62 -8.16
CA GLU A 28 -9.25 -13.91 -8.69
C GLU A 28 -10.34 -13.64 -7.66
N THR A 29 -10.12 -14.05 -6.41
CA THR A 29 -11.05 -13.78 -5.31
C THR A 29 -11.19 -12.28 -5.09
N ASP A 30 -10.08 -11.53 -5.16
CA ASP A 30 -10.09 -10.09 -5.05
C ASP A 30 -10.96 -9.45 -6.13
N ARG A 31 -10.80 -9.87 -7.37
CA ARG A 31 -11.60 -9.38 -8.50
C ARG A 31 -13.09 -9.63 -8.27
N ILE A 32 -13.45 -10.85 -7.86
CA ILE A 32 -14.84 -11.23 -7.59
C ILE A 32 -15.43 -10.39 -6.48
N VAL A 33 -14.71 -10.21 -5.38
CA VAL A 33 -15.16 -9.40 -4.25
C VAL A 33 -15.36 -7.94 -4.66
N ARG A 34 -14.42 -7.36 -5.39
CA ARG A 34 -14.54 -5.97 -5.87
C ARG A 34 -15.76 -5.78 -6.78
N GLU A 35 -16.00 -6.71 -7.68
CA GLU A 35 -17.18 -6.67 -8.57
C GLU A 35 -18.48 -6.78 -7.76
N ARG A 36 -18.54 -7.72 -6.82
CA ARG A 36 -19.73 -7.94 -6.00
C ARG A 36 -20.05 -6.72 -5.15
N LEU A 37 -19.03 -6.04 -4.61
CA LEU A 37 -19.20 -4.85 -3.80
C LEU A 37 -19.42 -3.58 -4.63
N GLY A 38 -19.26 -3.65 -5.94
CA GLY A 38 -19.44 -2.51 -6.82
C GLY A 38 -18.38 -1.43 -6.63
N LEU A 39 -17.17 -1.81 -6.26
CA LEU A 39 -16.08 -0.85 -6.03
C LEU A 39 -15.65 -0.20 -7.35
N GLN A 40 -15.52 1.12 -7.34
CA GLN A 40 -15.17 1.90 -8.52
C GLN A 40 -13.72 2.36 -8.53
N GLY A 41 -13.05 2.31 -7.38
CA GLY A 41 -11.67 2.72 -7.24
C GLY A 41 -10.70 1.82 -7.98
N ALA A 42 -9.53 2.38 -8.34
CA ALA A 42 -8.48 1.61 -8.98
C ALA A 42 -7.90 0.60 -7.98
N PRO A 43 -7.76 -0.68 -8.39
CA PRO A 43 -7.11 -1.65 -7.53
C PRO A 43 -5.62 -1.34 -7.39
N SER A 44 -5.13 -1.45 -6.17
CA SER A 44 -3.74 -1.15 -5.84
C SER A 44 -3.05 -2.36 -5.23
N LYS A 45 -1.74 -2.25 -5.11
CA LYS A 45 -0.92 -3.20 -4.37
C LYS A 45 0.20 -2.46 -3.68
N SER A 46 0.74 -3.08 -2.63
CA SER A 46 1.93 -2.60 -1.97
C SER A 46 2.94 -3.74 -1.84
N LEU A 47 4.21 -3.40 -1.97
CA LEU A 47 5.31 -4.34 -1.81
C LEU A 47 6.16 -3.88 -0.63
N PHE A 48 6.50 -4.80 0.27
CA PHE A 48 7.35 -4.49 1.40
C PHE A 48 8.79 -4.89 1.08
N LEU A 49 9.69 -3.92 1.13
CA LEU A 49 11.05 -4.03 0.62
C LEU A 49 12.05 -3.76 1.74
N LYS A 50 13.26 -4.31 1.58
CA LYS A 50 14.37 -4.07 2.49
C LYS A 50 15.65 -3.75 1.74
N SER A 51 16.55 -3.00 2.39
CA SER A 51 17.90 -2.78 1.92
C SER A 51 18.88 -3.69 2.67
N ALA A 52 20.11 -3.82 2.15
CA ALA A 52 21.16 -4.57 2.80
C ALA A 52 21.56 -3.98 4.16
N PHE A 53 21.29 -2.69 4.36
CA PHE A 53 21.58 -1.98 5.62
C PHE A 53 20.46 -2.08 6.64
N GLY A 54 19.41 -2.83 6.36
CA GLY A 54 18.30 -3.02 7.29
C GLY A 54 17.23 -1.94 7.28
N ASN A 55 17.20 -1.10 6.26
CA ASN A 55 16.14 -0.11 6.09
C ASN A 55 14.95 -0.75 5.37
N PHE A 56 13.74 -0.37 5.79
CA PHE A 56 12.51 -0.91 5.22
C PHE A 56 11.75 0.15 4.44
N TYR A 57 11.10 -0.30 3.37
CA TYR A 57 10.32 0.53 2.47
C TYR A 57 9.03 -0.17 2.11
N VAL A 58 7.97 0.60 1.91
CA VAL A 58 6.76 0.08 1.27
C VAL A 58 6.56 0.83 -0.04
N PHE A 59 6.42 0.07 -1.13
CA PHE A 59 6.14 0.63 -2.46
C PHE A 59 4.67 0.46 -2.76
N PHE A 60 3.95 1.59 -2.78
CA PHE A 60 2.51 1.64 -3.04
C PHE A 60 2.27 2.03 -4.50
N THR A 61 1.61 1.15 -5.24
CA THR A 61 1.40 1.31 -6.67
C THR A 61 0.06 0.70 -7.11
N LEU A 62 -0.25 0.81 -8.40
CA LEU A 62 -1.41 0.18 -8.99
C LEU A 62 -1.15 -1.30 -9.24
N GLU A 63 -2.21 -2.10 -9.14
CA GLU A 63 -2.16 -3.50 -9.49
C GLU A 63 -1.65 -3.67 -10.94
N GLY A 64 -0.80 -4.65 -11.17
CA GLY A 64 -0.20 -4.89 -12.49
C GLY A 64 1.12 -4.18 -12.73
N THR A 65 1.50 -3.19 -11.90
CA THR A 65 2.79 -2.52 -12.04
C THR A 65 3.92 -3.43 -11.59
N ARG A 66 4.99 -3.50 -12.38
CA ARG A 66 6.18 -4.27 -12.03
C ARG A 66 7.15 -3.42 -11.22
N LEU A 67 7.79 -4.04 -10.24
CA LEU A 67 8.85 -3.39 -9.48
C LEU A 67 10.08 -3.19 -10.38
N ASN A 68 10.52 -1.94 -10.51
CA ASN A 68 11.77 -1.60 -11.19
C ASN A 68 12.83 -1.31 -10.14
N ARG A 69 13.71 -2.27 -9.91
CA ARG A 69 14.73 -2.16 -8.85
C ARG A 69 15.75 -1.07 -9.12
N GLY A 70 16.09 -0.83 -10.39
CA GLY A 70 16.98 0.26 -10.77
C GLY A 70 16.42 1.63 -10.43
N GLU A 71 15.13 1.84 -10.71
CA GLU A 71 14.45 3.09 -10.37
C GLU A 71 14.28 3.25 -8.85
N MET A 72 14.02 2.16 -8.13
CA MET A 72 14.00 2.19 -6.66
C MET A 72 15.34 2.62 -6.08
N LYS A 73 16.44 2.13 -6.65
CA LYS A 73 17.78 2.52 -6.24
C LYS A 73 18.04 4.01 -6.51
N GLU A 74 17.58 4.53 -7.64
CA GLU A 74 17.71 5.95 -7.95
C GLU A 74 17.00 6.83 -6.92
N ILE A 75 15.81 6.44 -6.50
CA ILE A 75 14.99 7.21 -5.57
C ILE A 75 15.53 7.13 -4.14
N THR A 76 15.94 5.93 -3.71
CA THR A 76 16.30 5.67 -2.31
C THR A 76 17.80 5.73 -2.04
N GLY A 77 18.63 5.58 -3.08
CA GLY A 77 20.07 5.44 -2.93
C GLY A 77 20.51 4.03 -2.49
N GLU A 78 19.59 3.10 -2.35
CA GLU A 78 19.86 1.75 -1.87
C GLU A 78 19.28 0.68 -2.81
N ARG A 79 19.95 -0.47 -2.82
CA ARG A 79 19.40 -1.64 -3.52
C ARG A 79 18.35 -2.27 -2.63
N LEU A 80 17.14 -2.45 -3.16
CA LEU A 80 16.01 -3.01 -2.43
C LEU A 80 15.67 -4.39 -2.95
N SER A 81 15.24 -5.25 -2.02
CA SER A 81 14.73 -6.58 -2.34
C SER A 81 13.42 -6.82 -1.62
N LEU A 82 12.59 -7.73 -2.14
CA LEU A 82 11.35 -8.10 -1.49
C LEU A 82 11.64 -8.84 -0.19
N CYS A 83 10.92 -8.48 0.86
CA CYS A 83 10.94 -9.25 2.09
C CYS A 83 10.23 -10.59 1.87
N SER A 84 10.71 -11.63 2.55
CA SER A 84 10.03 -12.92 2.55
C SER A 84 8.68 -12.80 3.28
N PRO A 85 7.74 -13.76 3.09
CA PRO A 85 6.50 -13.78 3.86
C PRO A 85 6.71 -13.74 5.38
N ASP A 86 7.70 -14.45 5.88
CA ASP A 86 8.02 -14.45 7.31
C ASP A 86 8.55 -13.11 7.79
N GLU A 87 9.45 -12.48 7.03
CA GLU A 87 9.95 -11.15 7.34
C GLU A 87 8.83 -10.12 7.33
N LEU A 88 7.93 -10.20 6.35
CA LEU A 88 6.77 -9.31 6.28
C LEU A 88 5.91 -9.43 7.54
N ARG A 89 5.57 -10.65 7.94
CA ARG A 89 4.77 -10.87 9.15
C ARG A 89 5.45 -10.31 10.40
N MET A 90 6.74 -10.59 10.55
CA MET A 90 7.51 -10.17 11.73
C MET A 90 7.63 -8.65 11.81
N GLU A 91 7.91 -8.00 10.69
CA GLU A 91 8.18 -6.56 10.67
C GLU A 91 6.91 -5.71 10.66
N THR A 92 5.83 -6.21 10.08
CA THR A 92 4.64 -5.40 9.85
C THR A 92 3.34 -5.94 10.46
N GLY A 93 3.26 -7.25 10.67
CA GLY A 93 2.01 -7.90 11.06
C GLY A 93 1.02 -8.04 9.90
N CYS A 94 1.39 -7.65 8.68
CA CYS A 94 0.53 -7.87 7.51
C CYS A 94 0.46 -9.34 7.16
N THR A 95 -0.71 -9.78 6.69
CA THR A 95 -0.83 -11.09 6.06
C THR A 95 -0.16 -11.03 4.69
N PRO A 96 0.68 -12.02 4.30
CA PRO A 96 1.27 -12.06 2.95
C PRO A 96 0.20 -11.93 1.88
N GLY A 97 0.48 -11.09 0.87
CA GLY A 97 -0.50 -10.74 -0.15
C GLY A 97 -1.42 -9.58 0.24
N CYS A 98 -1.40 -9.16 1.51
CA CYS A 98 -2.22 -8.06 2.03
C CYS A 98 -1.33 -7.00 2.67
N VAL A 99 -0.42 -6.43 1.89
CA VAL A 99 0.48 -5.39 2.37
C VAL A 99 -0.23 -4.03 2.35
N ALA A 100 -0.39 -3.43 3.53
CA ALA A 100 -1.02 -2.11 3.63
C ALA A 100 -0.10 -1.02 3.05
N PRO A 101 -0.66 0.05 2.45
CA PRO A 101 0.16 1.13 1.91
C PRO A 101 0.69 2.11 2.96
N PHE A 102 0.12 2.15 4.15
CA PHE A 102 0.49 3.05 5.25
C PHE A 102 0.09 2.42 6.58
N GLY A 103 0.43 3.08 7.68
CA GLY A 103 0.17 2.57 9.02
C GLY A 103 1.43 2.03 9.71
N TYR A 104 2.59 2.20 9.10
CA TYR A 104 3.87 1.70 9.60
C TYR A 104 4.52 2.66 10.61
N SER A 105 5.44 2.13 11.41
CA SER A 105 6.30 2.98 12.26
C SER A 105 7.12 3.93 11.38
N GLN A 106 7.56 5.04 11.96
CA GLN A 106 8.22 6.11 11.20
C GLN A 106 9.52 5.70 10.52
N GLU A 107 10.13 4.58 10.92
CA GLU A 107 11.36 4.06 10.30
C GLU A 107 11.11 3.51 8.89
N VAL A 108 9.88 3.17 8.55
CA VAL A 108 9.54 2.66 7.22
C VAL A 108 9.29 3.84 6.30
N THR A 109 10.02 3.89 5.19
CA THR A 109 9.80 4.89 4.15
C THR A 109 8.73 4.42 3.19
N ILE A 110 7.80 5.30 2.87
CA ILE A 110 6.72 5.01 1.90
C ILE A 110 7.14 5.58 0.55
N ILE A 111 7.12 4.73 -0.48
CA ILE A 111 7.34 5.16 -1.87
C ILE A 111 5.98 5.06 -2.55
N VAL A 112 5.41 6.19 -2.95
CA VAL A 112 4.11 6.22 -3.62
C VAL A 112 4.29 6.45 -5.11
N ASP A 113 3.68 5.58 -5.90
CA ASP A 113 3.62 5.72 -7.36
C ASP A 113 2.59 6.81 -7.69
N SER A 114 3.04 7.87 -8.37
CA SER A 114 2.17 8.98 -8.71
C SER A 114 0.99 8.58 -9.61
N SER A 115 1.08 7.44 -10.28
CA SER A 115 -0.02 6.93 -11.11
C SER A 115 -1.29 6.66 -10.31
N VAL A 116 -1.19 6.41 -8.99
CA VAL A 116 -2.37 6.21 -8.14
C VAL A 116 -3.25 7.46 -8.11
N TYR A 117 -2.67 8.64 -8.28
CA TYR A 117 -3.40 9.91 -8.26
C TYR A 117 -4.12 10.24 -9.56
N THR A 118 -3.94 9.43 -10.60
CA THR A 118 -4.65 9.62 -11.87
C THR A 118 -6.10 9.14 -11.80
N TYR A 119 -6.46 8.43 -10.73
CA TYR A 119 -7.82 7.94 -10.48
C TYR A 119 -8.43 8.74 -9.34
N ASP A 120 -9.76 8.88 -9.36
CA ASP A 120 -10.49 9.60 -8.31
C ASP A 120 -10.54 8.83 -7.01
N LYS A 121 -10.60 7.50 -7.09
CA LYS A 121 -10.68 6.60 -5.95
C LYS A 121 -9.67 5.47 -6.08
N ILE A 122 -9.24 4.96 -4.95
CA ILE A 122 -8.29 3.85 -4.85
C ILE A 122 -8.83 2.80 -3.90
N VAL A 123 -8.57 1.55 -4.21
CA VAL A 123 -8.94 0.40 -3.37
C VAL A 123 -7.67 -0.13 -2.73
N ILE A 124 -7.66 -0.25 -1.42
CA ILE A 124 -6.50 -0.70 -0.65
C ILE A 124 -6.87 -1.83 0.31
N THR A 125 -5.87 -2.58 0.73
CA THR A 125 -6.00 -3.54 1.83
C THR A 125 -5.46 -2.93 3.12
N PRO A 126 -6.13 -3.15 4.26
CA PRO A 126 -5.61 -2.67 5.55
C PRO A 126 -4.66 -3.65 6.24
N GLY A 127 -4.10 -4.62 5.53
CA GLY A 127 -3.13 -5.56 6.07
C GLY A 127 -3.68 -6.94 6.42
N VAL A 128 -4.98 -7.16 6.23
CA VAL A 128 -5.66 -8.43 6.48
C VAL A 128 -6.57 -8.78 5.32
N PRO A 129 -6.82 -10.08 5.06
CA PRO A 129 -7.57 -10.51 3.88
C PRO A 129 -9.09 -10.33 3.98
N GLU A 130 -9.64 -10.08 5.18
CA GLU A 130 -11.09 -10.02 5.41
C GLU A 130 -11.70 -8.64 5.19
N PHE A 131 -10.88 -7.62 4.94
CA PHE A 131 -11.36 -6.24 4.76
C PHE A 131 -10.75 -5.59 3.54
N THR A 132 -11.53 -4.72 2.91
CA THR A 132 -11.10 -3.86 1.80
C THR A 132 -11.55 -2.44 2.13
N ILE A 133 -10.72 -1.47 1.78
CA ILE A 133 -11.02 -0.05 1.98
C ILE A 133 -11.01 0.66 0.63
N GLU A 134 -12.01 1.50 0.39
CA GLU A 134 -12.06 2.39 -0.76
C GLU A 134 -12.10 3.82 -0.25
N LEU A 135 -11.26 4.67 -0.82
CA LEU A 135 -11.21 6.09 -0.47
C LEU A 135 -10.80 6.91 -1.69
N SER A 136 -11.10 8.22 -1.64
CA SER A 136 -10.67 9.11 -2.71
C SER A 136 -9.16 9.34 -2.65
N THR A 137 -8.56 9.63 -3.79
CA THR A 137 -7.12 9.94 -3.83
C THR A 137 -6.81 11.28 -3.17
N GLU A 138 -7.79 12.18 -3.05
CA GLU A 138 -7.64 13.40 -2.25
C GLU A 138 -7.46 13.08 -0.76
N GLU A 139 -8.24 12.12 -0.24
CA GLU A 139 -8.10 11.65 1.13
C GLU A 139 -6.76 10.93 1.33
N LEU A 140 -6.33 10.15 0.33
CA LEU A 140 -5.01 9.49 0.36
C LEU A 140 -3.89 10.53 0.51
N LYS A 141 -3.95 11.64 -0.21
CA LYS A 141 -2.96 12.70 -0.10
C LYS A 141 -2.89 13.26 1.33
N LYS A 142 -4.04 13.46 1.97
CA LYS A 142 -4.09 13.93 3.37
C LYS A 142 -3.37 12.96 4.30
N ILE A 143 -3.60 11.66 4.13
CA ILE A 143 -2.96 10.63 4.94
C ILE A 143 -1.45 10.69 4.78
N LEU A 144 -0.97 10.73 3.54
CA LEU A 144 0.47 10.73 3.24
C LEU A 144 1.17 12.03 3.66
N LEU A 145 0.45 13.15 3.70
CA LEU A 145 1.00 14.41 4.21
C LEU A 145 1.03 14.47 5.74
N THR A 146 0.15 13.72 6.41
CA THR A 146 -0.01 13.77 7.86
C THR A 146 0.82 12.70 8.57
N CYS A 147 1.07 11.55 7.93
CA CYS A 147 1.83 10.47 8.54
C CYS A 147 3.26 10.92 8.88
N THR A 148 3.87 10.27 9.88
CA THR A 148 5.22 10.61 10.34
C THR A 148 6.32 10.00 9.47
N ASN A 149 5.95 9.12 8.55
CA ASN A 149 6.89 8.45 7.65
C ASN A 149 7.45 9.43 6.61
N THR A 150 8.68 9.19 6.18
CA THR A 150 9.19 9.82 4.96
C THR A 150 8.41 9.25 3.78
N VAL A 151 7.90 10.12 2.94
CA VAL A 151 7.14 9.74 1.74
C VAL A 151 7.91 10.22 0.50
N LEU A 152 8.30 9.29 -0.35
CA LEU A 152 8.97 9.55 -1.61
C LEU A 152 7.99 9.30 -2.75
N GLU A 153 8.03 10.13 -3.77
CA GLU A 153 7.17 9.97 -4.94
C GLU A 153 7.95 9.28 -6.05
N TYR A 154 7.33 8.26 -6.63
CA TYR A 154 7.86 7.54 -7.78
C TYR A 154 7.02 7.89 -9.01
N LYS A 155 7.70 8.27 -10.09
CA LYS A 155 7.05 8.49 -11.39
C LYS A 155 7.58 7.46 -12.36
N GLN A 156 6.66 6.72 -13.00
CA GLN A 156 7.04 5.77 -14.02
C GLN A 156 7.68 6.50 -15.19
N LYS A 157 8.82 5.99 -15.67
CA LYS A 157 9.45 6.54 -16.86
C LYS A 157 8.65 6.10 -18.08
N GLU A 158 8.41 7.02 -18.99
CA GLU A 158 7.81 6.69 -20.27
C GLU A 158 8.78 5.82 -21.06
N SER A 159 8.25 4.75 -21.64
CA SER A 159 9.03 3.84 -22.47
C SER A 159 9.18 4.40 -23.89
#